data_40088ab88669e7123c5e3495319671b5
#
_entry.id   40088ab88669e7123c5e3495319671b5
#
_cell.length_a   1.000
_cell.length_b   1.000
_cell.length_c   1.000
_cell.angle_alpha   90.00
_cell.angle_beta   90.00
_cell.angle_gamma   90.00
#
_symmetry.space_group_name_H-M   'P 1'
#
loop_
_entity.id
_entity.type
_entity.pdbx_description
1 polymer ?
#
loop_
_entity_poly.entity_id
_entity_poly.type
_entity_poly.pdbx_seq_one_letter_code
_entity_poly.pdbx_strand_id
1 'polypeptide(L)'
;KHAVNLGLRDHIISCGDLTRDYDSVIILEDDLIVSRSYYEYAKAAAEYYYNSKCIAGISLYSYEFEELGWFRFYPKNLGSDNFFMQWAASWGQLWTNKQWESFREWYSLEKNINRIISFFFGNIFIPKRKVW
;
A
#
# COMPACT_ATOMS: atom_id res chain seq x y z
N LYS A 1 1.03 -15.42 14.62
CA LYS A 1 -0.11 -16.19 14.07
C LYS A 1 -1.37 -15.77 14.83
N HIS A 2 -2.45 -15.38 14.15
CA HIS A 2 -3.71 -15.05 14.79
C HIS A 2 -4.45 -16.32 15.24
N ALA A 3 -5.16 -16.22 16.36
CA ALA A 3 -5.97 -17.34 16.88
C ALA A 3 -7.24 -17.60 16.04
N VAL A 4 -7.71 -16.56 15.34
CA VAL A 4 -8.89 -16.59 14.47
C VAL A 4 -8.59 -15.99 13.12
N ASN A 5 -9.37 -16.35 12.10
CA ASN A 5 -9.27 -15.73 10.78
C ASN A 5 -9.83 -14.29 10.84
N LEU A 6 -8.98 -13.32 10.54
CA LEU A 6 -9.34 -11.90 10.53
C LEU A 6 -9.94 -11.43 9.20
N GLY A 7 -9.86 -12.26 8.16
CA GLY A 7 -10.07 -11.84 6.78
C GLY A 7 -8.91 -10.99 6.24
N LEU A 8 -8.84 -10.84 4.92
CA LEU A 8 -7.72 -10.22 4.23
C LEU A 8 -7.42 -8.81 4.73
N ARG A 9 -8.43 -7.94 4.75
CA ARG A 9 -8.24 -6.52 5.12
C ARG A 9 -7.65 -6.35 6.52
N ASP A 10 -8.26 -6.98 7.52
CA ASP A 10 -7.85 -6.78 8.91
C ASP A 10 -6.52 -7.50 9.20
N HIS A 11 -6.22 -8.56 8.43
CA HIS A 11 -4.90 -9.20 8.47
C HIS A 11 -3.80 -8.28 7.93
N ILE A 12 -3.99 -7.67 6.75
CA ILE A 12 -3.04 -6.70 6.18
C ILE A 12 -2.83 -5.50 7.11
N ILE A 13 -3.92 -4.97 7.68
CA ILE A 13 -3.83 -3.88 8.66
C ILE A 13 -2.98 -4.30 9.86
N SER A 14 -3.18 -5.50 10.39
CA SER A 14 -2.41 -5.99 11.53
C SER A 14 -0.94 -6.25 11.19
N CYS A 15 -0.63 -6.66 9.96
CA CYS A 15 0.74 -6.80 9.49
C CYS A 15 1.46 -5.44 9.42
N GLY A 16 0.79 -4.43 8.87
CA GLY A 16 1.34 -3.08 8.82
C GLY A 16 1.52 -2.45 10.20
N ASP A 17 0.64 -2.75 11.17
CA ASP A 17 0.75 -2.26 12.54
C ASP A 17 2.03 -2.77 13.26
N LEU A 18 2.69 -3.81 12.73
CA LEU A 18 4.01 -4.24 13.21
C LEU A 18 5.11 -3.20 12.99
N THR A 19 4.90 -2.20 12.15
CA THR A 19 5.82 -1.06 12.02
C THR A 19 6.01 -0.27 13.33
N ARG A 20 5.16 -0.47 14.33
CA ARG A 20 5.33 0.10 15.67
C ARG A 20 6.46 -0.55 16.45
N ASP A 21 6.70 -1.83 16.19
CA ASP A 21 7.73 -2.63 16.85
C ASP A 21 9.01 -2.71 16.00
N TYR A 22 8.88 -2.42 14.69
CA TYR A 22 9.95 -2.47 13.71
C TYR A 22 9.95 -1.18 12.88
N ASP A 23 11.09 -0.76 12.39
CA ASP A 23 11.22 0.48 11.60
C ASP A 23 10.45 0.41 10.27
N SER A 24 10.34 -0.78 9.72
CA SER A 24 9.60 -1.05 8.48
C SER A 24 9.13 -2.49 8.39
N VAL A 25 8.13 -2.73 7.56
CA VAL A 25 7.62 -4.08 7.24
C VAL A 25 7.48 -4.23 5.73
N ILE A 26 7.77 -5.43 5.24
CA ILE A 26 7.44 -5.86 3.89
C ILE A 26 6.27 -6.83 4.00
N ILE A 27 5.18 -6.52 3.30
CA ILE A 27 3.99 -7.36 3.23
C ILE A 27 3.99 -8.06 1.87
N LEU A 28 3.99 -9.38 1.88
CA LEU A 28 3.94 -10.26 0.72
C LEU A 28 2.74 -11.20 0.84
N GLU A 29 2.14 -11.57 -0.28
CA GLU A 29 1.17 -12.65 -0.35
C GLU A 29 1.91 -13.99 -0.50
N ASP A 30 1.29 -15.09 -0.10
CA ASP A 30 1.93 -16.43 -0.02
C ASP A 30 2.13 -17.10 -1.38
N ASP A 31 1.51 -16.59 -2.43
CA ASP A 31 1.62 -17.05 -3.81
C ASP A 31 2.61 -16.25 -4.67
N LEU A 32 3.34 -15.30 -4.08
CA LEU A 32 4.31 -14.47 -4.79
C LEU A 32 5.68 -15.13 -4.92
N ILE A 33 6.25 -15.04 -6.12
CA ILE A 33 7.66 -15.34 -6.37
C ILE A 33 8.41 -14.02 -6.45
N VAL A 34 9.33 -13.80 -5.51
CA VAL A 34 10.11 -12.57 -5.42
C VAL A 34 11.46 -12.70 -6.11
N SER A 35 12.00 -11.59 -6.63
CA SER A 35 13.35 -11.55 -7.18
C SER A 35 14.40 -11.75 -6.08
N ARG A 36 15.62 -12.15 -6.46
CA ARG A 36 16.71 -12.31 -5.47
C ARG A 36 17.12 -11.01 -4.79
N SER A 37 16.93 -9.90 -5.45
CA SER A 37 17.30 -8.55 -4.96
C SER A 37 16.15 -7.76 -4.34
N TYR A 38 14.97 -8.36 -4.19
CA TYR A 38 13.82 -7.61 -3.69
C TYR A 38 14.07 -6.99 -2.31
N TYR A 39 14.75 -7.70 -1.43
CA TYR A 39 15.04 -7.23 -0.08
C TYR A 39 16.05 -6.09 -0.07
N GLU A 40 17.14 -6.23 -0.85
CA GLU A 40 18.17 -5.18 -0.97
C GLU A 40 17.59 -3.90 -1.57
N TYR A 41 16.74 -4.03 -2.60
CA TYR A 41 16.01 -2.90 -3.16
C TYR A 41 15.09 -2.26 -2.12
N ALA A 42 14.29 -3.05 -1.42
CA ALA A 42 13.35 -2.58 -0.41
C ALA A 42 14.09 -1.79 0.69
N LYS A 43 15.20 -2.34 1.18
CA LYS A 43 16.03 -1.71 2.22
C LYS A 43 16.61 -0.38 1.74
N ALA A 44 17.26 -0.36 0.57
CA ALA A 44 17.85 0.84 0.00
C ALA A 44 16.79 1.94 -0.26
N ALA A 45 15.63 1.56 -0.79
CA ALA A 45 14.53 2.49 -1.01
C ALA A 45 13.94 3.03 0.30
N ALA A 46 13.80 2.18 1.33
CA ALA A 46 13.34 2.62 2.64
C ALA A 46 14.28 3.66 3.26
N GLU A 47 15.58 3.41 3.20
CA GLU A 47 16.60 4.34 3.69
C GLU A 47 16.60 5.66 2.91
N TYR A 48 16.58 5.58 1.57
CA TYR A 48 16.62 6.74 0.69
C TYR A 48 15.39 7.65 0.85
N TYR A 49 14.20 7.07 0.93
CA TYR A 49 12.93 7.80 1.02
C TYR A 49 12.42 8.02 2.45
N TYR A 50 13.17 7.64 3.47
CA TYR A 50 12.73 7.67 4.87
C TYR A 50 12.19 9.04 5.32
N ASN A 51 12.78 10.13 4.86
CA ASN A 51 12.36 11.49 5.21
C ASN A 51 11.47 12.15 4.14
N SER A 52 11.13 11.44 3.07
CA SER A 52 10.30 12.00 2.01
C SER A 52 8.83 12.02 2.43
N LYS A 53 8.24 13.22 2.46
CA LYS A 53 6.81 13.41 2.75
C LYS A 53 5.91 13.09 1.55
N CYS A 54 6.48 12.95 0.35
CA CYS A 54 5.74 12.72 -0.88
C CYS A 54 5.61 11.22 -1.21
N ILE A 55 6.32 10.35 -0.50
CA ILE A 55 6.32 8.91 -0.75
C ILE A 55 5.44 8.22 0.30
N ALA A 56 4.31 7.73 -0.14
CA ALA A 56 3.34 7.07 0.73
C ALA A 56 3.68 5.60 1.03
N GLY A 57 4.51 4.96 0.22
CA GLY A 57 4.94 3.57 0.37
C GLY A 57 5.84 3.16 -0.78
N ILE A 58 6.42 1.98 -0.70
CA ILE A 58 7.36 1.45 -1.71
C ILE A 58 6.78 0.15 -2.25
N SER A 59 6.41 0.15 -3.53
CA SER A 59 5.98 -1.06 -4.23
C SER A 59 7.18 -1.90 -4.65
N LEU A 60 7.10 -3.19 -4.41
CA LEU A 60 8.07 -4.20 -4.85
C LEU A 60 7.59 -4.93 -6.10
N TYR A 61 6.49 -4.47 -6.67
CA TYR A 61 5.89 -5.01 -7.89
C TYR A 61 5.85 -3.94 -8.98
N SER A 62 6.17 -4.33 -10.20
CA SER A 62 6.02 -3.49 -11.40
C SER A 62 4.95 -4.09 -12.30
N TYR A 63 3.98 -3.27 -12.67
CA TYR A 63 2.91 -3.69 -13.58
C TYR A 63 3.47 -3.97 -14.97
N GLU A 64 3.11 -5.11 -15.53
CA GLU A 64 3.41 -5.46 -16.92
C GLU A 64 2.33 -4.93 -17.87
N PHE A 65 1.10 -4.86 -17.40
CA PHE A 65 -0.06 -4.41 -18.17
C PHE A 65 -0.89 -3.40 -17.38
N GLU A 66 -1.51 -2.50 -18.11
CA GLU A 66 -2.53 -1.62 -17.55
C GLU A 66 -3.85 -2.41 -17.45
N GLU A 67 -4.45 -2.39 -16.25
CA GLU A 67 -5.61 -3.25 -15.93
C GLU A 67 -6.87 -2.93 -16.72
N LEU A 68 -7.06 -1.67 -17.15
CA LEU A 68 -8.28 -1.25 -17.84
C LEU A 68 -8.26 -1.55 -19.34
N GLY A 69 -7.11 -1.40 -19.98
CA GLY A 69 -6.97 -1.51 -21.42
C GLY A 69 -6.19 -2.74 -21.89
N TRP A 70 -5.59 -3.51 -20.98
CA TRP A 70 -4.70 -4.64 -21.30
C TRP A 70 -3.52 -4.27 -22.21
N PHE A 71 -3.16 -2.97 -22.24
CA PHE A 71 -1.95 -2.51 -22.89
C PHE A 71 -0.74 -2.73 -21.99
N ARG A 72 0.41 -2.98 -22.59
CA ARG A 72 1.65 -3.05 -21.82
C ARG A 72 1.89 -1.73 -21.09
N PHE A 73 2.20 -1.81 -19.82
CA PHE A 73 2.56 -0.65 -19.01
C PHE A 73 4.02 -0.28 -19.25
N TYR A 74 4.26 0.94 -19.69
CA TYR A 74 5.59 1.51 -19.87
C TYR A 74 5.69 2.78 -19.04
N PRO A 75 6.41 2.74 -17.89
CA PRO A 75 6.67 3.97 -17.15
C PRO A 75 7.48 4.93 -18.00
N LYS A 76 7.24 6.24 -17.83
CA LYS A 76 8.02 7.25 -18.54
C LYS A 76 9.48 7.13 -18.13
N ASN A 77 10.35 6.91 -19.11
CA ASN A 77 11.79 6.86 -18.86
C ASN A 77 12.31 8.27 -18.56
N LEU A 78 12.74 8.49 -17.34
CA LEU A 78 13.35 9.74 -16.87
C LEU A 78 14.84 9.58 -16.56
N GLY A 79 15.48 8.52 -17.09
CA GLY A 79 16.88 8.19 -16.80
C GLY A 79 17.10 7.49 -15.46
N SER A 80 16.03 6.91 -14.90
CA SER A 80 16.05 6.17 -13.64
C SER A 80 15.37 4.82 -13.83
N ASP A 81 15.85 3.81 -13.11
CA ASP A 81 15.24 2.47 -13.06
C ASP A 81 13.99 2.41 -12.18
N ASN A 82 13.69 3.50 -11.48
CA ASN A 82 12.52 3.64 -10.62
C ASN A 82 11.55 4.67 -11.20
N PHE A 83 10.28 4.48 -10.91
CA PHE A 83 9.23 5.42 -11.28
C PHE A 83 8.24 5.61 -10.12
N PHE A 84 7.53 6.72 -10.14
CA PHE A 84 6.51 7.05 -9.17
C PHE A 84 5.12 6.93 -9.80
N MET A 85 4.17 6.42 -9.02
CA MET A 85 2.78 6.38 -9.42
C MET A 85 1.86 6.54 -8.21
N GLN A 86 0.64 7.01 -8.46
CA GLN A 86 -0.37 7.16 -7.43
C GLN A 86 -1.20 5.87 -7.27
N TRP A 87 -0.49 4.79 -6.97
CA TRP A 87 -1.08 3.46 -6.85
C TRP A 87 -0.32 2.65 -5.81
N ALA A 88 -1.05 2.02 -4.90
CA ALA A 88 -0.49 1.05 -3.98
C ALA A 88 -0.72 -0.36 -4.52
N ALA A 89 0.35 -1.13 -4.72
CA ALA A 89 0.24 -2.52 -5.14
C ALA A 89 0.13 -3.42 -3.91
N SER A 90 -0.83 -4.35 -3.91
CA SER A 90 -0.94 -5.37 -2.86
C SER A 90 0.12 -6.47 -3.02
N TRP A 91 0.70 -6.61 -4.21
CA TRP A 91 1.69 -7.65 -4.54
C TRP A 91 3.11 -7.24 -4.18
N GLY A 92 3.37 -7.17 -2.87
CA GLY A 92 4.65 -6.74 -2.34
C GLY A 92 4.70 -5.23 -2.08
N GLN A 93 4.53 -4.87 -0.83
CA GLN A 93 4.56 -3.48 -0.38
C GLN A 93 5.46 -3.36 0.84
N LEU A 94 6.38 -2.40 0.81
CA LEU A 94 7.12 -1.98 1.98
C LEU A 94 6.50 -0.70 2.55
N TRP A 95 6.33 -0.70 3.85
CA TRP A 95 5.90 0.43 4.66
C TRP A 95 6.93 0.74 5.72
N THR A 96 7.38 1.98 5.81
CA THR A 96 8.08 2.47 6.99
C THR A 96 7.07 2.87 8.07
N ASN A 97 7.50 2.97 9.31
CA ASN A 97 6.66 3.40 10.43
C ASN A 97 5.94 4.72 10.11
N LYS A 98 6.66 5.76 9.65
CA LYS A 98 6.07 7.06 9.30
C LYS A 98 5.00 6.99 8.21
N GLN A 99 5.25 6.20 7.17
CA GLN A 99 4.29 6.02 6.07
C GLN A 99 3.05 5.30 6.54
N TRP A 100 3.23 4.27 7.37
CA TRP A 100 2.12 3.51 7.93
C TRP A 100 1.28 4.34 8.89
N GLU A 101 1.88 5.13 9.76
CA GLU A 101 1.17 6.05 10.65
C GLU A 101 0.30 7.03 9.86
N SER A 102 0.85 7.68 8.82
CA SER A 102 0.09 8.57 7.95
C SER A 102 -1.08 7.87 7.26
N PHE A 103 -0.88 6.62 6.80
CA PHE A 103 -1.96 5.81 6.25
C PHE A 103 -3.02 5.49 7.32
N ARG A 104 -2.64 5.13 8.53
CA ARG A 104 -3.57 4.82 9.63
C ARG A 104 -4.39 6.02 10.06
N GLU A 105 -3.80 7.21 10.09
CA GLU A 105 -4.53 8.46 10.34
C GLU A 105 -5.60 8.69 9.28
N TRP A 106 -5.20 8.67 8.01
CA TRP A 106 -6.14 8.80 6.89
C TRP A 106 -7.24 7.74 6.93
N TYR A 107 -6.89 6.48 7.14
CA TYR A 107 -7.84 5.36 7.19
C TYR A 107 -8.87 5.52 8.31
N SER A 108 -8.45 6.04 9.47
CA SER A 108 -9.34 6.29 10.61
C SER A 108 -10.36 7.42 10.32
N LEU A 109 -9.91 8.47 9.63
CA LEU A 109 -10.76 9.58 9.20
C LEU A 109 -11.79 9.12 8.17
N GLU A 110 -11.37 8.40 7.15
CA GLU A 110 -12.25 7.82 6.12
C GLU A 110 -13.32 6.91 6.72
N LYS A 111 -12.95 6.05 7.66
CA LYS A 111 -13.89 5.18 8.36
C LYS A 111 -14.94 5.96 9.14
N ASN A 112 -14.57 7.06 9.77
CA ASN A 112 -15.47 7.93 10.50
C ASN A 112 -16.40 8.70 9.56
N ILE A 113 -15.87 9.27 8.47
CA ILE A 113 -16.65 9.98 7.46
C ILE A 113 -17.71 9.05 6.84
N ASN A 114 -17.33 7.85 6.41
CA ASN A 114 -18.27 6.88 5.86
C ASN A 114 -19.37 6.49 6.86
N ARG A 115 -19.05 6.40 8.14
CA ARG A 115 -19.99 6.12 9.21
C ARG A 115 -20.98 7.28 9.43
N ILE A 116 -20.50 8.53 9.37
CA ILE A 116 -21.32 9.74 9.49
C ILE A 116 -22.25 9.85 8.27
N ILE A 117 -21.73 9.67 7.07
CA ILE A 117 -22.52 9.71 5.83
C ILE A 117 -23.62 8.65 5.84
N SER A 118 -23.31 7.42 6.24
CA SER A 118 -24.32 6.36 6.33
C SER A 118 -25.40 6.65 7.38
N PHE A 119 -25.05 7.33 8.46
CA PHE A 119 -25.99 7.73 9.50
C PHE A 119 -26.97 8.81 9.01
N PHE A 120 -26.48 9.84 8.30
CA PHE A 120 -27.31 10.97 7.85
C PHE A 120 -28.09 10.69 6.56
N PHE A 121 -27.55 9.92 5.65
CA PHE A 121 -28.10 9.73 4.30
C PHE A 121 -28.69 8.33 4.08
N GLY A 122 -28.71 7.48 5.10
CA GLY A 122 -29.18 6.11 4.97
C GLY A 122 -28.41 5.32 3.93
N ASN A 123 -29.02 4.31 3.32
CA ASN A 123 -28.40 3.47 2.30
C ASN A 123 -28.37 4.12 0.90
N ILE A 124 -28.13 5.42 0.80
CA ILE A 124 -27.82 6.03 -0.47
C ILE A 124 -26.53 5.37 -0.96
N PHE A 125 -26.62 4.67 -2.08
CA PHE A 125 -25.48 4.05 -2.75
C PHE A 125 -24.53 5.16 -3.20
N ILE A 126 -23.61 5.55 -2.33
CA ILE A 126 -22.48 6.39 -2.70
C ILE A 126 -21.53 5.47 -3.46
N PRO A 127 -21.32 5.66 -4.77
CA PRO A 127 -20.33 4.89 -5.48
C PRO A 127 -19.03 5.04 -4.71
N LYS A 128 -18.46 3.95 -4.24
CA LYS A 128 -17.13 3.96 -3.62
C LYS A 128 -16.21 4.63 -4.62
N ARG A 129 -15.90 5.92 -4.42
CA ARG A 129 -14.78 6.52 -5.13
C ARG A 129 -13.60 5.65 -4.77
N LYS A 130 -13.06 4.96 -5.78
CA LYS A 130 -11.75 4.37 -5.66
C LYS A 130 -10.79 5.55 -5.53
N VAL A 131 -10.58 6.00 -4.29
CA VAL A 131 -9.48 6.90 -3.96
C VAL A 131 -8.31 5.96 -3.78
N TRP A 132 -7.49 5.92 -4.79
CA TRP A 132 -6.20 5.25 -4.78
C TRP A 132 -5.16 6.21 -4.25
#